data_93e8925faa970d417259ed3794184274
#
_entry.id   93e8925faa970d417259ed3794184274
#
_cell.length_a   1.000
_cell.length_b   1.000
_cell.length_c   1.000
_cell.angle_alpha   90.00
_cell.angle_beta   90.00
_cell.angle_gamma   90.00
#
_symmetry.space_group_name_H-M   'P 1'
#
loop_
_entity.id
_entity.type
_entity.pdbx_description
1 polymer ?
#
loop_
_entity_poly.entity_id
_entity_poly.type
_entity_poly.pdbx_seq_one_letter_code
_entity_poly.pdbx_strand_id
1 'polypeptide(L)'
;KVTSLLMALILSVTILMGSIPMNASAATTEVPVGWYQQGKKVYYYENGKKVTGWHTLKSYYDKKKYKFYFNKNGVLVKDLFTLNYKKWIKKDITIVVNTKTHNATLYAKDKKTGKYNIPLKTMVCSTSRKAKGTKAYSGCRLEKTSAVRWFIYKKSRPYHYYQWGVKVKHGNFYFHSARYTTTNNRKLEVGLYNDLGTNQTTTSVRLQAVNAKLIYDIATKTNKKKRVWVKVIRKNKEKGPFGVYTLAGTTGKIKNKKKRIDPTDPSIKGNKKIYSYAMSILNGLK
;
A
#
# COMPACT_ATOMS: atom_id res chain seq x y z
N LYS A 1 40.58 -23.48 16.28
CA LYS A 1 39.33 -24.22 15.91
C LYS A 1 38.05 -23.49 16.35
N VAL A 2 37.95 -22.15 16.14
CA VAL A 2 36.74 -21.37 16.48
C VAL A 2 36.39 -20.38 15.35
N THR A 3 37.03 -20.45 14.20
CA THR A 3 36.83 -19.49 13.09
C THR A 3 35.96 -19.96 11.93
N SER A 4 35.35 -21.17 12.01
CA SER A 4 34.52 -21.69 10.90
C SER A 4 33.00 -21.69 11.16
N LEU A 5 32.51 -21.18 12.30
CA LEU A 5 31.09 -21.21 12.63
C LEU A 5 30.36 -19.88 12.43
N LEU A 6 31.08 -18.79 12.09
CA LEU A 6 30.46 -17.46 11.87
C LEU A 6 30.13 -17.15 10.41
N MET A 7 30.53 -17.99 9.46
CA MET A 7 30.24 -17.80 8.03
C MET A 7 28.97 -18.50 7.54
N ALA A 8 28.41 -19.41 8.33
CA ALA A 8 27.20 -20.18 7.92
C ALA A 8 25.86 -19.48 8.24
N LEU A 9 25.88 -18.39 9.03
CA LEU A 9 24.63 -17.74 9.48
C LEU A 9 24.24 -16.49 8.66
N ILE A 10 25.04 -16.11 7.65
CA ILE A 10 24.74 -14.98 6.75
C ILE A 10 24.09 -15.44 5.43
N LEU A 11 24.04 -16.74 5.16
CA LEU A 11 23.56 -17.28 3.88
C LEU A 11 22.07 -17.70 3.87
N SER A 12 21.35 -17.60 4.98
CA SER A 12 19.97 -18.11 5.07
C SER A 12 18.87 -17.04 4.99
N VAL A 13 19.19 -15.77 4.74
CA VAL A 13 18.18 -14.68 4.61
C VAL A 13 18.01 -14.17 3.18
N THR A 14 18.74 -14.70 2.20
CA THR A 14 18.74 -14.21 0.81
C THR A 14 17.93 -15.03 -0.20
N ILE A 15 17.15 -16.02 0.22
CA ILE A 15 16.48 -16.94 -0.74
C ILE A 15 15.00 -16.59 -0.99
N LEU A 16 14.52 -15.39 -0.73
CA LEU A 16 13.13 -15.00 -1.11
C LEU A 16 13.00 -13.68 -1.87
N MET A 17 14.11 -13.16 -2.39
CA MET A 17 14.08 -12.14 -3.43
C MET A 17 14.74 -12.75 -4.65
N GLY A 18 13.95 -12.94 -5.72
CA GLY A 18 14.44 -13.44 -6.99
C GLY A 18 15.77 -12.78 -7.32
N SER A 19 16.83 -13.56 -7.34
CA SER A 19 18.19 -13.15 -7.61
C SER A 19 18.26 -12.43 -8.96
N ILE A 20 18.49 -11.13 -8.90
CA ILE A 20 19.18 -10.44 -9.98
C ILE A 20 20.60 -11.00 -9.92
N PRO A 21 21.17 -11.59 -10.97
CA PRO A 21 22.52 -12.13 -10.91
C PRO A 21 23.49 -11.01 -10.55
N MET A 22 24.03 -11.04 -9.33
CA MET A 22 25.24 -10.31 -8.99
C MET A 22 26.41 -11.12 -9.52
N ASN A 23 26.77 -10.92 -10.77
CA ASN A 23 28.10 -11.30 -11.24
C ASN A 23 29.12 -10.29 -10.70
N ALA A 24 29.73 -10.62 -9.57
CA ALA A 24 31.02 -10.07 -9.21
C ALA A 24 32.07 -10.76 -10.08
N SER A 25 32.31 -10.26 -11.28
CA SER A 25 33.48 -10.55 -12.08
C SER A 25 34.02 -9.25 -12.65
N ALA A 26 35.37 -9.18 -12.73
CA ALA A 26 36.15 -8.01 -13.11
C ALA A 26 35.60 -7.28 -14.34
N ALA A 27 35.50 -5.98 -14.24
CA ALA A 27 35.57 -4.93 -15.25
C ALA A 27 35.36 -5.29 -16.71
N THR A 28 34.14 -5.69 -17.06
CA THR A 28 33.55 -5.30 -18.33
C THR A 28 32.47 -4.28 -18.00
N THR A 29 32.58 -3.07 -18.57
CA THR A 29 31.63 -1.99 -18.44
C THR A 29 30.36 -2.33 -19.23
N GLU A 30 29.65 -3.40 -18.83
CA GLU A 30 28.31 -3.65 -19.33
C GLU A 30 27.40 -2.53 -18.89
N VAL A 31 26.94 -1.79 -19.86
CA VAL A 31 26.01 -0.67 -19.67
C VAL A 31 24.69 -1.22 -19.12
N PRO A 32 24.26 -0.88 -17.90
CA PRO A 32 23.04 -1.43 -17.34
C PRO A 32 21.84 -1.15 -18.24
N VAL A 33 20.99 -2.14 -18.47
CA VAL A 33 19.74 -2.02 -19.23
C VAL A 33 18.60 -2.62 -18.41
N GLY A 34 17.46 -1.91 -18.34
CA GLY A 34 16.27 -2.41 -17.68
C GLY A 34 16.21 -2.07 -16.18
N TRP A 35 15.45 -2.89 -15.44
CA TRP A 35 15.19 -2.68 -14.02
C TRP A 35 16.41 -3.06 -13.16
N TYR A 36 16.79 -2.15 -12.27
CA TYR A 36 17.88 -2.33 -11.33
C TYR A 36 17.47 -1.92 -9.93
N GLN A 37 17.80 -2.74 -8.92
CA GLN A 37 17.50 -2.46 -7.52
C GLN A 37 18.77 -2.37 -6.69
N GLN A 38 18.89 -1.29 -5.91
CA GLN A 38 19.98 -1.08 -4.96
C GLN A 38 19.37 -0.78 -3.59
N GLY A 39 19.40 -1.74 -2.68
CA GLY A 39 18.71 -1.65 -1.40
C GLY A 39 17.20 -1.42 -1.60
N LYS A 40 16.68 -0.33 -1.03
CA LYS A 40 15.26 0.06 -1.18
C LYS A 40 14.98 0.88 -2.44
N LYS A 41 16.01 1.37 -3.14
CA LYS A 41 15.89 2.20 -4.34
C LYS A 41 15.79 1.32 -5.57
N VAL A 42 14.89 1.70 -6.48
CA VAL A 42 14.68 1.00 -7.76
C VAL A 42 14.89 2.01 -8.88
N TYR A 43 15.60 1.61 -9.90
CA TYR A 43 15.96 2.39 -11.08
C TYR A 43 15.52 1.65 -12.35
N TYR A 44 15.47 2.37 -13.44
CA TYR A 44 15.39 1.80 -14.78
C TYR A 44 16.46 2.45 -15.64
N TYR A 45 17.17 1.64 -16.42
CA TYR A 45 18.24 2.10 -17.29
C TYR A 45 17.83 1.91 -18.75
N GLU A 46 18.02 2.95 -19.55
CA GLU A 46 17.95 2.93 -21.01
C GLU A 46 19.29 3.44 -21.52
N ASN A 47 19.94 2.68 -22.41
CA ASN A 47 21.27 3.02 -22.99
C ASN A 47 22.29 3.45 -21.90
N GLY A 48 22.36 2.70 -20.80
CA GLY A 48 23.29 2.95 -19.68
C GLY A 48 22.99 4.13 -18.80
N LYS A 49 21.93 4.87 -19.06
CA LYS A 49 21.55 6.05 -18.26
C LYS A 49 20.30 5.77 -17.46
N LYS A 50 20.27 6.27 -16.21
CA LYS A 50 19.05 6.23 -15.37
C LYS A 50 17.99 7.10 -16.00
N VAL A 51 16.79 6.54 -16.19
CA VAL A 51 15.66 7.34 -16.64
C VAL A 51 15.16 8.25 -15.51
N THR A 52 14.64 9.43 -15.86
CA THR A 52 14.00 10.38 -14.95
C THR A 52 12.66 10.84 -15.52
N GLY A 53 11.75 11.35 -14.66
CA GLY A 53 10.44 11.77 -15.10
C GLY A 53 9.48 10.60 -15.38
N TRP A 54 8.61 10.75 -16.39
CA TRP A 54 7.53 9.82 -16.69
C TRP A 54 7.91 8.84 -17.79
N HIS A 55 7.87 7.54 -17.50
CA HIS A 55 8.13 6.45 -18.46
C HIS A 55 7.03 5.39 -18.41
N THR A 56 6.63 4.88 -19.58
CA THR A 56 5.68 3.78 -19.69
C THR A 56 6.42 2.47 -19.91
N LEU A 57 6.54 1.67 -18.87
CA LEU A 57 7.38 0.46 -18.82
C LEU A 57 6.57 -0.75 -18.39
N LYS A 58 7.01 -1.95 -18.77
CA LYS A 58 6.54 -3.21 -18.19
C LYS A 58 7.07 -3.32 -16.75
N SER A 59 6.19 -3.54 -15.77
CA SER A 59 6.61 -3.80 -14.39
C SER A 59 7.47 -5.06 -14.31
N TYR A 60 8.50 -5.01 -13.47
CA TYR A 60 9.32 -6.18 -13.15
C TYR A 60 8.48 -7.32 -12.54
N TYR A 61 7.47 -6.99 -11.74
CA TYR A 61 6.73 -7.95 -10.90
C TYR A 61 5.59 -8.67 -11.62
N ASP A 62 4.73 -7.95 -12.37
CA ASP A 62 3.55 -8.53 -13.00
C ASP A 62 3.55 -8.41 -14.53
N LYS A 63 4.64 -7.88 -15.10
CA LYS A 63 4.89 -7.71 -16.54
C LYS A 63 3.86 -6.85 -17.29
N LYS A 64 2.94 -6.19 -16.57
CA LYS A 64 1.97 -5.26 -17.16
C LYS A 64 2.61 -3.89 -17.40
N LYS A 65 2.15 -3.17 -18.43
CA LYS A 65 2.60 -1.80 -18.72
C LYS A 65 1.93 -0.80 -17.79
N TYR A 66 2.77 0.03 -17.12
CA TYR A 66 2.36 1.13 -16.27
C TYR A 66 3.15 2.38 -16.61
N LYS A 67 2.57 3.56 -16.32
CA LYS A 67 3.24 4.84 -16.41
C LYS A 67 3.86 5.18 -15.06
N PHE A 68 5.15 4.95 -14.92
CA PHE A 68 5.94 5.19 -13.71
C PHE A 68 6.54 6.59 -13.72
N TYR A 69 6.84 7.10 -12.52
CA TYR A 69 7.58 8.33 -12.32
C TYR A 69 8.90 8.06 -11.59
N PHE A 70 9.99 8.56 -12.15
CA PHE A 70 11.31 8.53 -11.55
C PHE A 70 11.70 9.96 -11.15
N ASN A 71 12.23 10.14 -9.93
CA ASN A 71 12.66 11.46 -9.47
C ASN A 71 13.94 11.92 -10.20
N LYS A 72 14.44 13.14 -9.88
CA LYS A 72 15.64 13.70 -10.51
C LYS A 72 16.91 12.84 -10.37
N ASN A 73 16.97 11.95 -9.38
CA ASN A 73 18.06 11.01 -9.16
C ASN A 73 17.80 9.63 -9.83
N GLY A 74 16.80 9.50 -10.69
CA GLY A 74 16.42 8.26 -11.37
C GLY A 74 15.75 7.23 -10.46
N VAL A 75 15.37 7.57 -9.22
CA VAL A 75 14.73 6.63 -8.30
C VAL A 75 13.24 6.54 -8.58
N LEU A 76 12.73 5.31 -8.75
CA LEU A 76 11.29 5.04 -8.89
C LEU A 76 10.51 5.53 -7.67
N VAL A 77 9.52 6.38 -7.90
CA VAL A 77 8.60 6.86 -6.85
C VAL A 77 7.43 5.90 -6.70
N LYS A 78 7.40 5.14 -5.60
CA LYS A 78 6.37 4.13 -5.31
C LYS A 78 5.15 4.69 -4.55
N ASP A 79 5.21 5.98 -4.15
CA ASP A 79 4.11 6.70 -3.49
C ASP A 79 4.05 8.14 -4.04
N LEU A 80 3.19 8.36 -5.03
CA LEU A 80 3.06 9.65 -5.69
C LEU A 80 2.35 10.70 -4.82
N PHE A 81 1.65 10.28 -3.75
CA PHE A 81 1.05 11.23 -2.82
C PHE A 81 2.11 12.02 -2.03
N THR A 82 3.32 11.44 -1.85
CA THR A 82 4.43 12.13 -1.20
C THR A 82 4.98 13.31 -2.02
N LEU A 83 4.82 13.27 -3.34
CA LEU A 83 5.26 14.35 -4.22
C LEU A 83 4.26 15.53 -4.23
N ASN A 84 2.97 15.22 -4.36
CA ASN A 84 1.92 16.24 -4.39
C ASN A 84 0.58 15.62 -4.01
N TYR A 85 0.29 15.61 -2.72
CA TYR A 85 -0.96 15.06 -2.19
C TYR A 85 -2.20 15.73 -2.77
N LYS A 86 -2.24 17.09 -2.79
CA LYS A 86 -3.39 17.87 -3.27
C LYS A 86 -3.72 17.58 -4.74
N LYS A 87 -2.69 17.37 -5.56
CA LYS A 87 -2.85 17.00 -6.99
C LYS A 87 -3.43 15.61 -7.14
N TRP A 88 -2.87 14.62 -6.44
CA TRP A 88 -3.21 13.21 -6.66
C TRP A 88 -4.55 12.84 -6.06
N ILE A 89 -4.94 13.40 -4.91
CA ILE A 89 -6.24 13.14 -4.27
C ILE A 89 -7.45 13.55 -5.14
N LYS A 90 -7.25 14.52 -6.05
CA LYS A 90 -8.30 15.03 -6.95
C LYS A 90 -8.40 14.29 -8.28
N LYS A 91 -7.52 13.31 -8.55
CA LYS A 91 -7.52 12.54 -9.80
C LYS A 91 -8.66 11.52 -9.86
N ASP A 92 -8.94 11.04 -11.08
CA ASP A 92 -9.77 9.85 -11.27
C ASP A 92 -8.97 8.63 -10.81
N ILE A 93 -9.43 7.98 -9.75
CA ILE A 93 -8.73 6.88 -9.08
C ILE A 93 -9.56 5.62 -9.17
N THR A 94 -8.90 4.49 -9.39
CA THR A 94 -9.42 3.15 -9.12
C THR A 94 -8.58 2.47 -8.06
N ILE A 95 -9.22 1.64 -7.24
CA ILE A 95 -8.60 0.84 -6.18
C ILE A 95 -8.69 -0.62 -6.61
N VAL A 96 -7.55 -1.31 -6.66
CA VAL A 96 -7.50 -2.75 -6.91
C VAL A 96 -7.06 -3.45 -5.63
N VAL A 97 -7.95 -4.27 -5.05
CA VAL A 97 -7.66 -5.10 -3.87
C VAL A 97 -7.40 -6.52 -4.34
N ASN A 98 -6.21 -7.04 -4.10
CA ASN A 98 -5.88 -8.44 -4.37
C ASN A 98 -5.92 -9.25 -3.08
N THR A 99 -6.90 -10.12 -2.94
CA THR A 99 -7.12 -10.92 -1.73
C THR A 99 -6.14 -12.08 -1.56
N LYS A 100 -5.33 -12.39 -2.57
CA LYS A 100 -4.28 -13.41 -2.49
C LYS A 100 -2.94 -12.84 -2.04
N THR A 101 -2.63 -11.62 -2.45
CA THR A 101 -1.39 -10.93 -2.05
C THR A 101 -1.61 -10.02 -0.84
N HIS A 102 -2.85 -9.84 -0.38
CA HIS A 102 -3.23 -8.93 0.70
C HIS A 102 -2.71 -7.50 0.46
N ASN A 103 -2.84 -7.04 -0.77
CA ASN A 103 -2.45 -5.69 -1.16
C ASN A 103 -3.61 -4.94 -1.81
N ALA A 104 -3.68 -3.65 -1.52
CA ALA A 104 -4.54 -2.70 -2.20
C ALA A 104 -3.68 -1.69 -2.95
N THR A 105 -3.88 -1.54 -4.26
CA THR A 105 -3.13 -0.61 -5.09
C THR A 105 -4.05 0.45 -5.67
N LEU A 106 -3.64 1.70 -5.57
CA LEU A 106 -4.32 2.86 -6.14
C LEU A 106 -3.73 3.18 -7.51
N TYR A 107 -4.59 3.42 -8.50
CA TYR A 107 -4.19 3.83 -9.84
C TYR A 107 -4.95 5.08 -10.24
N ALA A 108 -4.24 6.07 -10.81
CA ALA A 108 -4.88 7.19 -11.47
C ALA A 108 -5.11 6.90 -12.96
N LYS A 109 -6.15 7.54 -13.51
CA LYS A 109 -6.44 7.52 -14.93
C LYS A 109 -5.42 8.38 -15.69
N ASP A 110 -4.75 7.81 -16.66
CA ASP A 110 -3.92 8.55 -17.61
C ASP A 110 -4.83 9.25 -18.63
N LYS A 111 -4.75 10.57 -18.68
CA LYS A 111 -5.58 11.37 -19.59
C LYS A 111 -5.32 11.07 -21.07
N LYS A 112 -4.07 10.70 -21.44
CA LYS A 112 -3.72 10.41 -22.84
C LYS A 112 -4.34 9.11 -23.34
N THR A 113 -4.36 8.08 -22.48
CA THR A 113 -4.82 6.73 -22.89
C THR A 113 -6.22 6.38 -22.38
N GLY A 114 -6.77 7.17 -21.46
CA GLY A 114 -8.04 6.87 -20.79
C GLY A 114 -7.96 5.69 -19.81
N LYS A 115 -6.80 5.05 -19.63
CA LYS A 115 -6.59 3.85 -18.81
C LYS A 115 -6.14 4.20 -17.38
N TYR A 116 -6.49 3.36 -16.41
CA TYR A 116 -5.99 3.43 -15.03
C TYR A 116 -4.65 2.69 -14.93
N ASN A 117 -3.59 3.29 -15.45
CA ASN A 117 -2.25 2.72 -15.56
C ASN A 117 -1.14 3.53 -14.88
N ILE A 118 -1.50 4.60 -14.14
CA ILE A 118 -0.55 5.36 -13.31
C ILE A 118 -0.63 4.81 -11.88
N PRO A 119 0.31 3.97 -11.42
CA PRO A 119 0.29 3.46 -10.06
C PRO A 119 0.67 4.56 -9.07
N LEU A 120 -0.25 4.85 -8.14
CA LEU A 120 -0.06 5.90 -7.14
C LEU A 120 0.61 5.38 -5.88
N LYS A 121 0.14 4.22 -5.38
CA LYS A 121 0.60 3.61 -4.14
C LYS A 121 0.08 2.19 -4.01
N THR A 122 0.90 1.30 -3.44
CA THR A 122 0.48 -0.02 -2.94
C THR A 122 0.49 -0.03 -1.42
N MET A 123 -0.51 -0.65 -0.82
CA MET A 123 -0.75 -0.71 0.61
C MET A 123 -0.94 -2.16 1.05
N VAL A 124 -0.30 -2.56 2.14
CA VAL A 124 -0.64 -3.83 2.81
C VAL A 124 -2.05 -3.73 3.38
N CYS A 125 -2.84 -4.80 3.23
CA CYS A 125 -4.18 -4.88 3.79
C CYS A 125 -4.49 -6.28 4.30
N SER A 126 -5.48 -6.40 5.19
CA SER A 126 -6.09 -7.69 5.51
C SER A 126 -7.46 -7.78 4.87
N THR A 127 -7.80 -8.96 4.39
CA THR A 127 -9.06 -9.26 3.72
C THR A 127 -9.80 -10.40 4.44
N SER A 128 -10.92 -10.86 3.89
CA SER A 128 -11.77 -11.86 4.53
C SER A 128 -11.08 -13.21 4.75
N ARG A 129 -11.35 -13.82 5.90
CA ARG A 129 -11.02 -15.22 6.21
C ARG A 129 -11.86 -16.21 5.41
N LYS A 130 -13.12 -15.88 5.13
CA LYS A 130 -14.06 -16.75 4.43
C LYS A 130 -13.85 -16.61 2.91
N ALA A 131 -13.82 -17.72 2.18
CA ALA A 131 -13.67 -17.70 0.73
C ALA A 131 -14.73 -16.85 0.03
N LYS A 132 -15.92 -16.72 0.63
CA LYS A 132 -17.05 -15.91 0.14
C LYS A 132 -17.05 -14.45 0.65
N GLY A 133 -16.13 -14.04 1.55
CA GLY A 133 -16.18 -12.72 2.21
C GLY A 133 -15.86 -11.56 1.27
N THR A 134 -14.58 -11.22 1.09
CA THR A 134 -14.17 -10.20 0.12
C THR A 134 -14.07 -10.86 -1.26
N LYS A 135 -15.20 -10.99 -1.94
CA LYS A 135 -15.27 -11.63 -3.26
C LYS A 135 -14.62 -10.76 -4.34
N ALA A 136 -14.24 -11.39 -5.47
CA ALA A 136 -13.93 -10.66 -6.68
C ALA A 136 -15.21 -9.99 -7.21
N TYR A 137 -15.24 -8.66 -7.24
CA TYR A 137 -16.35 -7.86 -7.75
C TYR A 137 -15.87 -6.92 -8.85
N SER A 138 -16.70 -6.80 -9.89
CA SER A 138 -16.64 -5.68 -10.83
C SER A 138 -17.79 -4.71 -10.52
N GLY A 139 -17.59 -3.42 -10.81
CA GLY A 139 -18.65 -2.40 -10.64
C GLY A 139 -18.83 -1.86 -9.21
N CYS A 140 -18.01 -2.26 -8.26
CA CYS A 140 -18.00 -1.67 -6.92
C CYS A 140 -17.42 -0.26 -6.93
N ARG A 141 -17.91 0.61 -6.03
CA ARG A 141 -17.40 1.98 -5.88
C ARG A 141 -17.42 2.42 -4.42
N LEU A 142 -16.56 3.38 -4.06
CA LEU A 142 -16.64 4.02 -2.75
C LEU A 142 -17.97 4.79 -2.63
N GLU A 143 -18.66 4.58 -1.52
CA GLU A 143 -19.84 5.35 -1.13
C GLU A 143 -19.38 6.56 -0.34
N LYS A 144 -19.24 7.71 -1.01
CA LYS A 144 -18.64 8.93 -0.45
C LYS A 144 -19.36 9.45 0.78
N THR A 145 -20.69 9.35 0.79
CA THR A 145 -21.55 9.78 1.92
C THR A 145 -21.42 8.89 3.16
N SER A 146 -20.84 7.68 3.01
CA SER A 146 -20.61 6.76 4.12
C SER A 146 -19.29 6.99 4.86
N ALA A 147 -18.47 7.95 4.42
CA ALA A 147 -17.16 8.21 5.01
C ALA A 147 -17.30 8.78 6.43
N VAL A 148 -16.80 8.05 7.42
CA VAL A 148 -16.88 8.42 8.84
C VAL A 148 -15.52 8.33 9.53
N ARG A 149 -15.25 9.27 10.46
CA ARG A 149 -14.00 9.28 11.24
C ARG A 149 -13.89 8.03 12.13
N TRP A 150 -15.00 7.62 12.75
CA TRP A 150 -15.13 6.39 13.53
C TRP A 150 -16.27 5.55 12.99
N PHE A 151 -15.94 4.38 12.46
CA PHE A 151 -16.89 3.34 12.09
C PHE A 151 -17.08 2.40 13.29
N ILE A 152 -18.31 2.31 13.79
CA ILE A 152 -18.65 1.49 14.95
C ILE A 152 -19.50 0.31 14.49
N TYR A 153 -18.97 -0.90 14.67
CA TYR A 153 -19.71 -2.13 14.42
C TYR A 153 -20.45 -2.55 15.68
N LYS A 154 -21.79 -2.40 15.66
CA LYS A 154 -22.67 -2.59 16.83
C LYS A 154 -23.34 -3.97 16.89
N LYS A 155 -23.12 -4.85 15.90
CA LYS A 155 -23.76 -6.18 15.84
C LYS A 155 -23.17 -7.22 16.79
N SER A 156 -22.16 -6.87 17.59
CA SER A 156 -21.55 -7.73 18.60
C SER A 156 -21.21 -6.93 19.85
N ARG A 157 -21.17 -7.60 21.01
CA ARG A 157 -20.65 -7.05 22.27
C ARG A 157 -19.33 -7.73 22.61
N PRO A 158 -18.26 -6.98 23.02
CA PRO A 158 -18.17 -5.52 23.02
C PRO A 158 -18.22 -4.96 21.58
N TYR A 159 -18.62 -3.69 21.44
CA TYR A 159 -18.61 -3.01 20.14
C TYR A 159 -17.19 -2.92 19.57
N HIS A 160 -17.07 -2.93 18.25
CA HIS A 160 -15.79 -2.80 17.55
C HIS A 160 -15.67 -1.41 16.92
N TYR A 161 -14.54 -0.74 17.13
CA TYR A 161 -14.30 0.63 16.69
C TYR A 161 -13.17 0.64 15.66
N TYR A 162 -13.38 1.35 14.57
CA TYR A 162 -12.41 1.46 13.45
C TYR A 162 -12.31 2.91 13.03
N GLN A 163 -11.10 3.37 12.71
CA GLN A 163 -10.92 4.72 12.17
C GLN A 163 -11.09 4.73 10.65
N TRP A 164 -11.54 5.88 10.14
CA TRP A 164 -11.58 6.19 8.72
C TRP A 164 -12.39 5.18 7.90
N GLY A 165 -13.57 4.87 8.34
CA GLY A 165 -14.46 3.93 7.67
C GLY A 165 -15.06 4.51 6.39
N VAL A 166 -15.02 3.74 5.28
CA VAL A 166 -15.68 4.06 4.02
C VAL A 166 -16.32 2.80 3.45
N LYS A 167 -17.62 2.83 3.23
CA LYS A 167 -18.37 1.71 2.64
C LYS A 167 -18.09 1.60 1.15
N VAL A 168 -18.07 0.38 0.65
CA VAL A 168 -18.02 0.08 -0.78
C VAL A 168 -19.41 -0.34 -1.24
N LYS A 169 -20.06 0.53 -2.02
CA LYS A 169 -21.37 0.29 -2.61
C LYS A 169 -21.28 -0.87 -3.62
N HIS A 170 -22.27 -1.74 -3.64
CA HIS A 170 -22.35 -2.99 -4.40
C HIS A 170 -21.33 -4.07 -4.01
N GLY A 171 -20.43 -3.81 -3.04
CA GLY A 171 -19.50 -4.79 -2.49
C GLY A 171 -19.85 -5.26 -1.08
N ASN A 172 -20.74 -4.54 -0.41
CA ASN A 172 -21.17 -4.76 0.97
C ASN A 172 -20.01 -4.95 1.97
N PHE A 173 -18.95 -4.18 1.81
CA PHE A 173 -17.79 -4.16 2.70
C PHE A 173 -17.28 -2.74 2.92
N TYR A 174 -16.35 -2.58 3.87
CA TYR A 174 -15.75 -1.30 4.22
C TYR A 174 -14.23 -1.34 4.04
N PHE A 175 -13.65 -0.19 3.72
CA PHE A 175 -12.26 0.11 4.05
C PHE A 175 -12.22 0.76 5.42
N HIS A 176 -11.31 0.33 6.29
CA HIS A 176 -11.11 0.91 7.62
C HIS A 176 -9.74 0.55 8.20
N SER A 177 -9.35 1.19 9.31
CA SER A 177 -8.12 0.88 10.06
C SER A 177 -8.16 -0.49 10.76
N ALA A 178 -7.09 -0.85 11.48
CA ALA A 178 -7.15 -1.86 12.51
C ALA A 178 -8.17 -1.49 13.61
N ARG A 179 -8.59 -2.48 14.42
CA ARG A 179 -9.63 -2.32 15.45
C ARG A 179 -9.10 -1.64 16.70
N TYR A 180 -9.97 -0.86 17.33
CA TYR A 180 -9.79 -0.22 18.63
C TYR A 180 -10.87 -0.71 19.60
N THR A 181 -10.59 -0.63 20.91
CA THR A 181 -11.57 -0.98 21.95
C THR A 181 -12.56 0.14 22.24
N THR A 182 -12.25 1.37 21.85
CA THR A 182 -13.11 2.56 21.97
C THR A 182 -12.84 3.52 20.81
N THR A 183 -13.50 4.69 20.78
CA THR A 183 -13.21 5.78 19.83
C THR A 183 -11.92 6.56 20.15
N ASN A 184 -11.01 5.99 20.97
CA ASN A 184 -9.74 6.59 21.32
C ASN A 184 -8.62 5.94 20.48
N ASN A 185 -7.87 6.75 19.73
CA ASN A 185 -6.76 6.31 18.87
C ASN A 185 -5.54 5.74 19.65
N ARG A 186 -5.54 5.81 20.98
CA ARG A 186 -4.57 5.21 21.89
C ARG A 186 -5.04 3.88 22.50
N LYS A 187 -6.13 3.32 21.99
CA LYS A 187 -6.72 2.05 22.44
C LYS A 187 -6.77 1.01 21.34
N LEU A 188 -5.73 0.98 20.47
CA LEU A 188 -5.55 0.00 19.40
C LEU A 188 -5.48 -1.44 19.96
N GLU A 189 -6.10 -2.38 19.27
CA GLU A 189 -5.87 -3.80 19.47
C GLU A 189 -4.64 -4.25 18.66
N VAL A 190 -3.51 -4.32 19.36
CA VAL A 190 -2.19 -4.54 18.76
C VAL A 190 -2.09 -5.85 17.98
N GLY A 191 -2.71 -6.94 18.48
CA GLY A 191 -2.74 -8.22 17.77
C GLY A 191 -3.32 -8.09 16.37
N LEU A 192 -4.47 -7.40 16.26
CA LEU A 192 -5.15 -7.21 14.98
C LEU A 192 -4.43 -6.26 14.02
N TYR A 193 -3.60 -5.36 14.54
CA TYR A 193 -2.67 -4.57 13.73
C TYR A 193 -1.51 -5.46 13.21
N ASN A 194 -0.95 -6.28 14.08
CA ASN A 194 0.17 -7.16 13.75
C ASN A 194 -0.18 -8.26 12.75
N ASP A 195 -1.47 -8.54 12.59
CA ASP A 195 -2.02 -9.48 11.59
C ASP A 195 -2.31 -8.84 10.23
N LEU A 196 -1.94 -7.56 10.02
CA LEU A 196 -2.07 -6.94 8.70
C LEU A 196 -1.26 -7.69 7.64
N GLY A 197 -1.86 -7.90 6.48
CA GLY A 197 -1.28 -8.70 5.40
C GLY A 197 -1.75 -10.15 5.39
N THR A 198 -2.76 -10.50 6.20
CA THR A 198 -3.33 -11.84 6.26
C THR A 198 -4.87 -11.84 6.15
N ASN A 199 -5.48 -13.03 6.13
CA ASN A 199 -6.93 -13.20 6.13
C ASN A 199 -7.51 -13.01 7.54
N GLN A 200 -7.88 -11.78 7.92
CA GLN A 200 -8.27 -11.45 9.29
C GLN A 200 -9.61 -10.72 9.44
N THR A 201 -10.30 -10.44 8.34
CA THR A 201 -11.60 -9.77 8.40
C THR A 201 -12.74 -10.72 8.05
N THR A 202 -13.98 -10.33 8.32
CA THR A 202 -15.16 -11.08 7.86
C THR A 202 -15.46 -10.76 6.38
N THR A 203 -15.55 -9.48 6.04
CA THR A 203 -15.84 -9.01 4.67
C THR A 203 -15.00 -7.79 4.29
N SER A 204 -14.55 -6.99 5.26
CA SER A 204 -13.91 -5.69 5.04
C SER A 204 -12.44 -5.77 4.62
N VAL A 205 -11.92 -4.66 4.15
CA VAL A 205 -10.49 -4.44 3.88
C VAL A 205 -9.91 -3.61 5.01
N ARG A 206 -9.09 -4.24 5.85
CA ARG A 206 -8.40 -3.59 6.97
C ARG A 206 -7.06 -3.06 6.50
N LEU A 207 -6.73 -1.84 6.90
CA LEU A 207 -5.54 -1.10 6.51
C LEU A 207 -4.80 -0.55 7.75
N GLN A 208 -3.57 -0.09 7.57
CA GLN A 208 -2.93 0.82 8.52
C GLN A 208 -3.72 2.13 8.58
N ALA A 209 -3.70 2.85 9.71
CA ALA A 209 -4.51 4.05 9.90
C ALA A 209 -4.25 5.14 8.85
N VAL A 210 -2.99 5.39 8.45
CA VAL A 210 -2.65 6.34 7.40
C VAL A 210 -3.25 5.97 6.04
N ASN A 211 -3.30 4.68 5.71
CA ASN A 211 -3.84 4.19 4.46
C ASN A 211 -5.38 4.21 4.47
N ALA A 212 -6.00 3.90 5.61
CA ALA A 212 -7.44 4.07 5.79
C ALA A 212 -7.85 5.56 5.66
N LYS A 213 -7.06 6.48 6.25
CA LYS A 213 -7.23 7.93 6.09
C LYS A 213 -7.11 8.37 4.64
N LEU A 214 -6.15 7.81 3.87
CA LEU A 214 -6.03 8.10 2.45
C LEU A 214 -7.30 7.70 1.66
N ILE A 215 -7.86 6.51 1.92
CA ILE A 215 -9.12 6.09 1.30
C ILE A 215 -10.28 7.00 1.69
N TYR A 216 -10.34 7.39 2.97
CA TYR A 216 -11.30 8.37 3.47
C TYR A 216 -11.18 9.72 2.74
N ASP A 217 -9.96 10.23 2.57
CA ASP A 217 -9.72 11.49 1.86
C ASP A 217 -10.06 11.40 0.38
N ILE A 218 -9.76 10.28 -0.27
CA ILE A 218 -10.20 10.00 -1.65
C ILE A 218 -11.73 10.05 -1.71
N ALA A 219 -12.43 9.44 -0.77
CA ALA A 219 -13.89 9.46 -0.76
C ALA A 219 -14.46 10.86 -0.54
N THR A 220 -13.88 11.65 0.36
CA THR A 220 -14.44 12.96 0.79
C THR A 220 -13.98 14.15 -0.07
N LYS A 221 -12.72 14.11 -0.58
CA LYS A 221 -12.10 15.23 -1.29
C LYS A 221 -12.13 15.11 -2.81
N THR A 222 -12.37 13.91 -3.37
CA THR A 222 -12.55 13.76 -4.82
C THR A 222 -13.86 14.43 -5.25
N ASN A 223 -13.86 15.06 -6.43
CA ASN A 223 -15.06 15.67 -7.01
C ASN A 223 -16.28 14.76 -6.87
N LYS A 224 -17.40 15.29 -6.35
CA LYS A 224 -18.64 14.52 -6.08
C LYS A 224 -19.17 13.78 -7.31
N LYS A 225 -19.01 14.35 -8.52
CA LYS A 225 -19.42 13.72 -9.79
C LYS A 225 -18.54 12.54 -10.21
N LYS A 226 -17.29 12.44 -9.73
CA LYS A 226 -16.36 11.35 -10.09
C LYS A 226 -16.61 10.12 -9.23
N ARG A 227 -16.68 8.96 -9.87
CA ARG A 227 -16.78 7.67 -9.19
C ARG A 227 -15.39 7.11 -8.89
N VAL A 228 -15.17 6.65 -7.67
CA VAL A 228 -13.95 5.92 -7.29
C VAL A 228 -14.28 4.43 -7.36
N TRP A 229 -13.82 3.79 -8.42
CA TRP A 229 -14.09 2.37 -8.65
C TRP A 229 -13.22 1.51 -7.72
N VAL A 230 -13.79 0.39 -7.28
CA VAL A 230 -13.10 -0.62 -6.49
C VAL A 230 -13.22 -1.97 -7.20
N LYS A 231 -12.08 -2.53 -7.57
CA LYS A 231 -11.98 -3.87 -8.17
C LYS A 231 -11.35 -4.80 -7.14
N VAL A 232 -12.01 -5.90 -6.85
CA VAL A 232 -11.46 -6.97 -6.00
C VAL A 232 -11.08 -8.14 -6.89
N ILE A 233 -9.83 -8.58 -6.78
CA ILE A 233 -9.27 -9.72 -7.52
C ILE A 233 -8.72 -10.77 -6.56
N ARG A 234 -8.56 -12.00 -7.05
CA ARG A 234 -7.98 -13.13 -6.30
C ARG A 234 -6.97 -13.86 -7.17
N LYS A 235 -5.79 -13.25 -7.35
CA LYS A 235 -4.78 -13.74 -8.29
C LYS A 235 -3.38 -13.71 -7.68
N ASN A 236 -2.75 -14.90 -7.52
CA ASN A 236 -1.38 -15.02 -6.99
C ASN A 236 -0.34 -14.36 -7.90
N LYS A 237 -0.50 -14.50 -9.23
CA LYS A 237 0.44 -13.97 -10.22
C LYS A 237 0.39 -12.45 -10.38
N GLU A 238 -0.69 -11.79 -9.96
CA GLU A 238 -0.83 -10.33 -10.05
C GLU A 238 -0.22 -9.65 -8.82
N LYS A 239 1.09 -9.56 -8.77
CA LYS A 239 1.85 -8.91 -7.68
C LYS A 239 1.75 -7.38 -7.68
N GLY A 240 1.14 -6.79 -8.71
CA GLY A 240 1.01 -5.35 -8.89
C GLY A 240 2.30 -4.67 -9.37
N PRO A 241 2.25 -3.34 -9.59
CA PRO A 241 3.33 -2.59 -10.24
C PRO A 241 4.60 -2.51 -9.40
N PHE A 242 4.50 -2.58 -8.09
CA PHE A 242 5.61 -2.40 -7.14
C PHE A 242 5.94 -3.67 -6.33
N GLY A 243 5.37 -4.82 -6.72
CA GLY A 243 5.50 -6.07 -5.98
C GLY A 243 4.52 -6.18 -4.80
N VAL A 244 4.70 -7.24 -4.00
CA VAL A 244 3.87 -7.50 -2.82
C VAL A 244 4.45 -6.79 -1.60
N TYR A 245 3.62 -5.99 -0.94
CA TYR A 245 3.98 -5.32 0.31
C TYR A 245 3.53 -6.16 1.49
N THR A 246 4.40 -6.28 2.49
CA THR A 246 4.12 -6.94 3.76
C THR A 246 4.19 -5.93 4.90
N LEU A 247 3.62 -6.27 6.06
CA LEU A 247 3.74 -5.41 7.23
C LEU A 247 5.20 -5.24 7.65
N ALA A 248 6.01 -6.32 7.59
CA ALA A 248 7.44 -6.28 7.87
C ALA A 248 8.21 -5.34 6.94
N GLY A 249 7.86 -5.33 5.64
CA GLY A 249 8.47 -4.45 4.63
C GLY A 249 8.01 -2.98 4.71
N THR A 250 7.07 -2.65 5.61
CA THR A 250 6.58 -1.28 5.83
C THR A 250 6.95 -0.78 7.22
N THR A 251 6.08 -0.94 8.20
CA THR A 251 6.26 -0.45 9.58
C THR A 251 6.74 -1.51 10.55
N GLY A 252 6.62 -2.77 10.15
CA GLY A 252 6.82 -3.90 11.04
C GLY A 252 5.67 -4.09 12.05
N LYS A 253 5.83 -5.12 12.88
CA LYS A 253 4.91 -5.41 13.98
C LYS A 253 5.19 -4.51 15.18
N ILE A 254 4.15 -4.19 15.94
CA ILE A 254 4.28 -3.51 17.24
C ILE A 254 4.77 -4.54 18.26
N LYS A 255 6.02 -4.43 18.69
CA LYS A 255 6.65 -5.34 19.66
C LYS A 255 6.13 -5.08 21.08
N ASN A 256 6.07 -3.81 21.52
CA ASN A 256 5.56 -3.44 22.82
C ASN A 256 4.04 -3.36 22.82
N LYS A 257 3.37 -4.41 23.33
CA LYS A 257 1.91 -4.52 23.38
C LYS A 257 1.23 -3.46 24.28
N LYS A 258 1.96 -2.83 25.20
CA LYS A 258 1.45 -1.70 26.00
C LYS A 258 1.30 -0.43 25.16
N LYS A 259 2.06 -0.29 24.07
CA LYS A 259 1.97 0.83 23.14
C LYS A 259 0.81 0.62 22.14
N ARG A 260 -0.40 0.88 22.60
CA ARG A 260 -1.66 0.64 21.87
C ARG A 260 -1.98 1.77 20.87
N ILE A 261 -1.04 2.07 19.98
CA ILE A 261 -1.12 3.14 18.98
C ILE A 261 -0.71 2.57 17.63
N ASP A 262 -1.51 2.81 16.57
CA ASP A 262 -1.07 2.53 15.22
C ASP A 262 0.11 3.45 14.87
N PRO A 263 1.30 2.91 14.55
CA PRO A 263 2.49 3.74 14.30
C PRO A 263 2.34 4.64 13.07
N THR A 264 1.32 4.40 12.24
CA THR A 264 1.03 5.20 11.04
C THR A 264 -0.11 6.20 11.24
N ASP A 265 -0.77 6.23 12.41
CA ASP A 265 -1.94 7.08 12.63
C ASP A 265 -1.54 8.56 12.51
N PRO A 266 -2.05 9.30 11.50
CA PRO A 266 -1.70 10.70 11.29
C PRO A 266 -2.26 11.63 12.36
N SER A 267 -3.23 11.18 13.15
CA SER A 267 -3.82 11.95 14.26
C SER A 267 -2.98 11.90 15.54
N ILE A 268 -1.93 11.08 15.58
CA ILE A 268 -0.99 10.98 16.72
C ILE A 268 0.20 11.89 16.50
N LYS A 269 0.35 12.91 17.34
CA LYS A 269 1.41 13.95 17.23
C LYS A 269 2.83 13.37 17.10
N GLY A 270 3.16 12.30 17.85
CA GLY A 270 4.47 11.64 17.82
C GLY A 270 4.78 10.86 16.54
N ASN A 271 3.77 10.49 15.74
CA ASN A 271 3.96 9.76 14.50
C ASN A 271 4.46 10.63 13.33
N LYS A 272 4.49 11.96 13.50
CA LYS A 272 4.88 12.92 12.44
C LYS A 272 6.30 12.74 11.92
N LYS A 273 7.24 12.31 12.77
CA LYS A 273 8.66 12.13 12.40
C LYS A 273 8.92 10.82 11.63
N ILE A 274 8.02 9.85 11.72
CA ILE A 274 8.24 8.50 11.17
C ILE A 274 7.77 8.40 9.72
N TYR A 275 6.79 9.21 9.31
CA TYR A 275 6.20 9.13 7.98
C TYR A 275 6.02 10.51 7.36
N SER A 276 6.88 10.85 6.41
CA SER A 276 6.74 12.05 5.56
C SER A 276 5.36 12.12 4.88
N TYR A 277 4.77 10.97 4.60
CA TYR A 277 3.44 10.83 4.06
C TYR A 277 2.33 11.22 5.05
N ALA A 278 2.41 10.80 6.33
CA ALA A 278 1.47 11.25 7.35
C ALA A 278 1.48 12.78 7.49
N MET A 279 2.65 13.41 7.29
CA MET A 279 2.79 14.87 7.28
C MET A 279 2.15 15.52 6.07
N SER A 280 2.26 14.95 4.87
CA SER A 280 1.61 15.49 3.67
C SER A 280 0.08 15.45 3.78
N ILE A 281 -0.47 14.41 4.43
CA ILE A 281 -1.90 14.33 4.73
C ILE A 281 -2.32 15.40 5.73
N LEU A 282 -1.57 15.59 6.83
CA LEU A 282 -1.89 16.59 7.85
C LEU A 282 -1.79 18.02 7.33
N ASN A 283 -0.78 18.31 6.50
CA ASN A 283 -0.61 19.63 5.87
C ASN A 283 -1.65 19.91 4.78
N GLY A 284 -2.28 18.88 4.22
CA GLY A 284 -3.41 19.01 3.30
C GLY A 284 -4.76 19.27 3.99
N LEU A 285 -4.80 19.24 5.32
CA LEU A 285 -5.99 19.49 6.15
C LEU A 285 -6.04 20.93 6.70
N LYS A 286 -4.99 21.75 6.47
CA LYS A 286 -4.97 23.18 6.78
C LYS A 286 -5.54 24.02 5.65
#